data_d1b8986f6f185c4b4090047cc528839e
#
_entry.id   d1b8986f6f185c4b4090047cc528839e
#
_cell.length_a   1.000
_cell.length_b   1.000
_cell.length_c   1.000
_cell.angle_alpha   90.00
_cell.angle_beta   90.00
_cell.angle_gamma   90.00
#
_symmetry.space_group_name_H-M   'P 1'
#
loop_
_entity.id
_entity.type
_entity.pdbx_description
1 polymer ?
#
loop_
_entity_poly.entity_id
_entity_poly.type
_entity_poly.pdbx_seq_one_letter_code
_entity_poly.pdbx_strand_id
1 'polypeptide(L)'
;MTNKEKSNEEDIILNYLLNKHNFTYVSVLGKGGFGSVYSINVNENNFAYKIVRLHKKKGKIEEFNKAIKSIEKEFNYAKLLRGKYCIRTLSIFKDEDNKNPKIIAYSAVMENALYSDLKYFIYYFYKGNLLHLNNYKKYFKYISNLNMTTIRFFAYQIIQSLDFLENHNLCHCDFKPENFLISLGFILKISDFSLLKVVEKNKKVKLTSSTWNIKAPEYYTSTKEIKSEDAIKVDIYGFGLILYYMLTYKHLLNPEDKEKLSNKEISSEEKYEYLNKKLLDKSEEIKNFENVDQGLKNLIIECINPEISKRPNVENLLENDWVNENIDEINQVYDINDHEEIKLFIEFQKTSNKNNNKVKNRKRKKNLFFKKKYKEIQN
;
A
#
# COMPACT_ATOMS: atom_id res chain seq x y z
N MET A 1 14.16 -21.92 -12.92
CA MET A 1 12.74 -22.23 -12.69
C MET A 1 11.90 -21.48 -13.69
N THR A 2 11.03 -22.18 -14.39
CA THR A 2 10.04 -21.58 -15.28
C THR A 2 8.93 -20.90 -14.47
N ASN A 3 8.16 -19.98 -15.07
CA ASN A 3 7.03 -19.33 -14.38
C ASN A 3 5.99 -20.34 -13.87
N LYS A 4 5.85 -21.48 -14.53
CA LYS A 4 4.94 -22.57 -14.17
C LYS A 4 5.41 -23.36 -12.93
N GLU A 5 6.73 -23.56 -12.81
CA GLU A 5 7.33 -24.21 -11.62
C GLU A 5 7.22 -23.31 -10.38
N LYS A 6 7.41 -21.99 -10.55
CA LYS A 6 7.24 -21.02 -9.45
C LYS A 6 5.79 -20.95 -8.94
N SER A 7 4.78 -20.99 -9.83
CA SER A 7 3.38 -21.00 -9.42
C SER A 7 3.00 -22.27 -8.66
N ASN A 8 3.49 -23.43 -9.07
CA ASN A 8 3.25 -24.69 -8.36
C ASN A 8 3.87 -24.71 -6.95
N GLU A 9 5.08 -24.20 -6.81
CA GLU A 9 5.76 -24.09 -5.50
C GLU A 9 5.02 -23.12 -4.57
N GLU A 10 4.50 -22.01 -5.11
CA GLU A 10 3.67 -21.06 -4.36
C GLU A 10 2.43 -21.70 -3.78
N ASP A 11 1.72 -22.46 -4.58
CA ASP A 11 0.48 -23.12 -4.17
C ASP A 11 0.76 -24.22 -3.13
N ILE A 12 1.87 -24.95 -3.25
CA ILE A 12 2.27 -25.97 -2.27
C ILE A 12 2.55 -25.34 -0.91
N ILE A 13 3.36 -24.28 -0.88
CA ILE A 13 3.70 -23.57 0.37
C ILE A 13 2.47 -22.92 0.98
N LEU A 14 1.63 -22.26 0.17
CA LEU A 14 0.38 -21.68 0.65
C LEU A 14 -0.51 -22.74 1.32
N ASN A 15 -0.74 -23.87 0.66
CA ASN A 15 -1.56 -24.97 1.19
C ASN A 15 -0.97 -25.54 2.49
N TYR A 16 0.35 -25.70 2.56
CA TYR A 16 1.04 -26.15 3.77
C TYR A 16 0.81 -25.18 4.93
N LEU A 17 1.01 -23.86 4.72
CA LEU A 17 0.82 -22.84 5.76
C LEU A 17 -0.63 -22.70 6.20
N LEU A 18 -1.58 -22.75 5.26
CA LEU A 18 -3.01 -22.72 5.56
C LEU A 18 -3.43 -23.89 6.45
N ASN A 19 -2.98 -25.10 6.10
CA ASN A 19 -3.28 -26.30 6.92
C ASN A 19 -2.61 -26.24 8.29
N LYS A 20 -1.33 -25.82 8.35
CA LYS A 20 -0.56 -25.72 9.60
C LYS A 20 -1.19 -24.75 10.59
N HIS A 21 -1.73 -23.64 10.13
CA HIS A 21 -2.32 -22.59 10.96
C HIS A 21 -3.85 -22.67 11.05
N ASN A 22 -4.46 -23.69 10.43
CA ASN A 22 -5.91 -23.87 10.37
C ASN A 22 -6.67 -22.66 9.79
N PHE A 23 -6.15 -22.14 8.67
CA PHE A 23 -6.74 -21.04 7.93
C PHE A 23 -7.47 -21.55 6.68
N THR A 24 -8.59 -20.93 6.34
CA THR A 24 -9.34 -21.22 5.12
C THR A 24 -9.02 -20.15 4.04
N TYR A 25 -8.54 -20.58 2.89
CA TYR A 25 -8.29 -19.69 1.74
C TYR A 25 -9.60 -19.11 1.19
N VAL A 26 -9.58 -17.80 0.91
CA VAL A 26 -10.70 -17.07 0.29
C VAL A 26 -10.32 -16.60 -1.11
N SER A 27 -9.29 -15.76 -1.23
CA SER A 27 -8.86 -15.19 -2.54
C SER A 27 -7.43 -14.64 -2.47
N VAL A 28 -6.87 -14.30 -3.61
CA VAL A 28 -5.64 -13.48 -3.71
C VAL A 28 -6.04 -12.03 -3.54
N LEU A 29 -5.34 -11.29 -2.67
CA LEU A 29 -5.45 -9.83 -2.53
C LEU A 29 -4.38 -9.10 -3.34
N GLY A 30 -3.15 -9.64 -3.39
CA GLY A 30 -2.07 -9.05 -4.17
C GLY A 30 -0.85 -9.95 -4.28
N LYS A 31 -0.06 -9.78 -5.33
CA LYS A 31 1.26 -10.41 -5.53
C LYS A 31 2.26 -9.35 -5.96
N GLY A 32 3.42 -9.32 -5.32
CA GLY A 32 4.46 -8.33 -5.60
C GLY A 32 5.87 -8.83 -5.28
N GLY A 33 6.86 -7.96 -5.46
CA GLY A 33 8.26 -8.28 -5.19
C GLY A 33 8.56 -8.62 -3.72
N PHE A 34 7.73 -8.16 -2.80
CA PHE A 34 7.87 -8.37 -1.35
C PHE A 34 7.03 -9.55 -0.83
N GLY A 35 6.43 -10.35 -1.69
CA GLY A 35 5.63 -11.52 -1.31
C GLY A 35 4.23 -11.51 -1.88
N SER A 36 3.39 -12.40 -1.36
CA SER A 36 1.99 -12.56 -1.78
C SER A 36 1.06 -12.31 -0.60
N VAL A 37 -0.06 -11.65 -0.84
CA VAL A 37 -1.09 -11.38 0.17
C VAL A 37 -2.38 -12.09 -0.25
N TYR A 38 -2.96 -12.82 0.68
CA TYR A 38 -4.18 -13.61 0.49
C TYR A 38 -5.25 -13.17 1.47
N SER A 39 -6.51 -13.27 1.08
CA SER A 39 -7.62 -13.24 2.00
C SER A 39 -7.80 -14.64 2.58
N ILE A 40 -7.82 -14.73 3.90
CA ILE A 40 -8.09 -15.96 4.65
C ILE A 40 -9.29 -15.77 5.55
N ASN A 41 -9.98 -16.87 5.87
CA ASN A 41 -11.03 -16.89 6.87
C ASN A 41 -10.54 -17.66 8.10
N VAL A 42 -10.73 -17.05 9.26
CA VAL A 42 -10.44 -17.66 10.58
C VAL A 42 -11.65 -17.40 11.47
N ASN A 43 -12.34 -18.45 11.91
CA ASN A 43 -13.53 -18.35 12.76
C ASN A 43 -14.57 -17.35 12.22
N GLU A 44 -14.96 -17.54 10.96
CA GLU A 44 -15.94 -16.72 10.24
C GLU A 44 -15.51 -15.26 9.95
N ASN A 45 -14.33 -14.83 10.37
CA ASN A 45 -13.77 -13.51 10.09
C ASN A 45 -12.70 -13.56 8.98
N ASN A 46 -12.70 -12.56 8.12
CA ASN A 46 -11.72 -12.44 7.04
C ASN A 46 -10.55 -11.56 7.46
N PHE A 47 -9.34 -12.04 7.16
CA PHE A 47 -8.07 -11.38 7.43
C PHE A 47 -7.21 -11.36 6.18
N ALA A 48 -6.26 -10.42 6.12
CA ALA A 48 -5.19 -10.45 5.14
C ALA A 48 -4.02 -11.29 5.67
N TYR A 49 -3.47 -12.15 4.82
CA TYR A 49 -2.35 -13.04 5.14
C TYR A 49 -1.21 -12.80 4.18
N LYS A 50 -0.19 -12.04 4.63
CA LYS A 50 1.03 -11.76 3.87
C LYS A 50 2.02 -12.90 4.05
N ILE A 51 2.53 -13.44 2.95
CA ILE A 51 3.56 -14.49 2.93
C ILE A 51 4.77 -13.99 2.17
N VAL A 52 5.94 -14.01 2.82
CA VAL A 52 7.24 -13.71 2.23
C VAL A 52 8.10 -14.98 2.27
N ARG A 53 8.60 -15.39 1.12
CA ARG A 53 9.40 -16.61 0.97
C ARG A 53 10.83 -16.27 0.70
N LEU A 54 11.72 -16.94 1.40
CA LEU A 54 13.16 -16.83 1.22
C LEU A 54 13.74 -18.16 0.79
N HIS A 55 14.50 -18.13 -0.29
CA HIS A 55 15.22 -19.30 -0.81
C HIS A 55 16.71 -19.19 -0.50
N LYS A 56 17.26 -20.15 0.24
CA LYS A 56 18.69 -20.23 0.51
C LYS A 56 19.43 -20.73 -0.74
N LYS A 57 20.05 -19.82 -1.47
CA LYS A 57 20.90 -20.15 -2.63
C LYS A 57 22.27 -20.58 -2.18
N LYS A 58 22.85 -21.60 -2.84
CA LYS A 58 24.23 -22.07 -2.59
C LYS A 58 25.22 -20.92 -2.81
N GLY A 59 26.13 -20.70 -1.86
CA GLY A 59 27.15 -19.65 -1.93
C GLY A 59 26.66 -18.22 -1.57
N LYS A 60 25.36 -18.00 -1.20
CA LYS A 60 24.79 -16.69 -0.90
C LYS A 60 24.20 -16.59 0.53
N ILE A 61 24.92 -17.16 1.49
CA ILE A 61 24.46 -17.23 2.89
C ILE A 61 24.32 -15.84 3.51
N GLU A 62 25.24 -14.94 3.24
CA GLU A 62 25.19 -13.56 3.79
C GLU A 62 23.98 -12.77 3.25
N GLU A 63 23.71 -12.83 1.94
CA GLU A 63 22.54 -12.21 1.31
C GLU A 63 21.24 -12.75 1.93
N PHE A 64 21.19 -14.08 2.13
CA PHE A 64 20.04 -14.75 2.73
C PHE A 64 19.81 -14.31 4.19
N ASN A 65 20.86 -14.27 5.02
CA ASN A 65 20.77 -13.82 6.40
C ASN A 65 20.39 -12.34 6.50
N LYS A 66 20.87 -11.51 5.59
CA LYS A 66 20.50 -10.09 5.51
C LYS A 66 19.00 -9.94 5.15
N ALA A 67 18.50 -10.74 4.22
CA ALA A 67 17.08 -10.74 3.87
C ALA A 67 16.19 -11.19 5.04
N ILE A 68 16.60 -12.23 5.78
CA ILE A 68 15.92 -12.67 7.02
C ILE A 68 15.80 -11.51 8.00
N LYS A 69 16.92 -10.87 8.35
CA LYS A 69 16.93 -9.74 9.30
C LYS A 69 16.03 -8.60 8.86
N SER A 70 15.99 -8.32 7.54
CA SER A 70 15.13 -7.27 6.99
C SER A 70 13.64 -7.59 7.19
N ILE A 71 13.23 -8.83 6.91
CA ILE A 71 11.83 -9.27 7.06
C ILE A 71 11.43 -9.36 8.52
N GLU A 72 12.29 -9.88 9.39
CA GLU A 72 12.05 -9.90 10.83
C GLU A 72 11.87 -8.49 11.39
N LYS A 73 12.69 -7.55 10.92
CA LYS A 73 12.56 -6.13 11.28
C LYS A 73 11.22 -5.57 10.82
N GLU A 74 10.85 -5.75 9.56
CA GLU A 74 9.57 -5.31 8.99
C GLU A 74 8.38 -5.81 9.81
N PHE A 75 8.30 -7.12 10.02
CA PHE A 75 7.18 -7.74 10.73
C PHE A 75 7.12 -7.36 12.20
N ASN A 76 8.26 -7.20 12.86
CA ASN A 76 8.32 -6.74 14.24
C ASN A 76 7.79 -5.30 14.36
N TYR A 77 8.18 -4.39 13.46
CA TYR A 77 7.62 -3.04 13.45
C TYR A 77 6.12 -3.06 13.13
N ALA A 78 5.70 -3.80 12.09
CA ALA A 78 4.29 -3.94 11.74
C ALA A 78 3.43 -4.44 12.92
N LYS A 79 3.99 -5.29 13.79
CA LYS A 79 3.29 -5.78 14.99
C LYS A 79 3.23 -4.75 16.12
N LEU A 80 4.26 -3.91 16.25
CA LEU A 80 4.36 -2.88 17.30
C LEU A 80 3.53 -1.64 16.96
N LEU A 81 3.48 -1.28 15.67
CA LEU A 81 2.76 -0.10 15.21
C LEU A 81 1.24 -0.33 15.31
N ARG A 82 0.61 0.44 16.21
CA ARG A 82 -0.83 0.38 16.45
C ARG A 82 -1.38 1.79 16.45
N GLY A 83 -2.17 2.11 15.46
CA GLY A 83 -2.81 3.41 15.31
C GLY A 83 -4.03 3.33 14.38
N LYS A 84 -4.90 4.32 14.44
CA LYS A 84 -6.08 4.42 13.56
C LYS A 84 -5.68 4.37 12.08
N TYR A 85 -4.58 5.03 11.73
CA TYR A 85 -4.11 5.19 10.35
C TYR A 85 -2.97 4.22 9.97
N CYS A 86 -2.83 3.12 10.69
CA CYS A 86 -1.81 2.10 10.47
C CYS A 86 -2.45 0.72 10.37
N ILE A 87 -2.07 -0.09 9.36
CA ILE A 87 -2.57 -1.45 9.23
C ILE A 87 -2.13 -2.30 10.42
N ARG A 88 -3.09 -2.94 11.09
CA ARG A 88 -2.80 -3.71 12.30
C ARG A 88 -2.35 -5.12 11.95
N THR A 89 -1.15 -5.49 12.39
CA THR A 89 -0.66 -6.87 12.35
C THR A 89 -1.05 -7.60 13.63
N LEU A 90 -1.76 -8.73 13.48
CA LEU A 90 -2.30 -9.52 14.58
C LEU A 90 -1.34 -10.60 15.03
N SER A 91 -0.77 -11.35 14.08
CA SER A 91 0.13 -12.46 14.34
C SER A 91 1.24 -12.54 13.29
N ILE A 92 2.39 -13.06 13.70
CA ILE A 92 3.55 -13.29 12.83
C ILE A 92 4.00 -14.72 13.03
N PHE A 93 4.33 -15.40 11.94
CA PHE A 93 4.83 -16.76 11.93
C PHE A 93 6.15 -16.82 11.15
N LYS A 94 7.02 -17.73 11.61
CA LYS A 94 8.22 -18.14 10.92
C LYS A 94 8.15 -19.66 10.75
N ASP A 95 8.03 -20.08 9.53
CA ASP A 95 7.86 -21.50 9.18
C ASP A 95 9.00 -21.96 8.28
N GLU A 96 9.56 -23.11 8.60
CA GLU A 96 10.53 -23.82 7.77
C GLU A 96 9.81 -24.96 7.07
N ASP A 97 10.07 -25.12 5.77
CA ASP A 97 9.52 -26.24 5.02
C ASP A 97 10.30 -27.51 5.39
N ASN A 98 9.65 -28.44 6.06
CA ASN A 98 10.24 -29.72 6.48
C ASN A 98 10.68 -30.58 5.29
N LYS A 99 10.08 -30.38 4.11
CA LYS A 99 10.44 -31.11 2.88
C LYS A 99 11.57 -30.44 2.11
N ASN A 100 11.72 -29.11 2.28
CA ASN A 100 12.77 -28.34 1.66
C ASN A 100 13.39 -27.34 2.65
N PRO A 101 14.36 -27.76 3.48
CA PRO A 101 14.95 -26.90 4.53
C PRO A 101 15.71 -25.69 3.99
N LYS A 102 15.73 -25.49 2.67
CA LYS A 102 16.27 -24.30 2.02
C LYS A 102 15.24 -23.16 1.90
N ILE A 103 13.98 -23.42 2.22
CA ILE A 103 12.90 -22.44 2.15
C ILE A 103 12.45 -22.09 3.55
N ILE A 104 12.50 -20.80 3.86
CA ILE A 104 11.91 -20.23 5.06
C ILE A 104 10.77 -19.32 4.62
N ALA A 105 9.59 -19.52 5.19
CA ALA A 105 8.44 -18.65 4.99
C ALA A 105 8.22 -17.77 6.24
N TYR A 106 8.18 -16.46 6.05
CA TYR A 106 7.67 -15.54 7.03
C TYR A 106 6.25 -15.16 6.65
N SER A 107 5.35 -15.17 7.59
CA SER A 107 3.97 -14.78 7.31
C SER A 107 3.37 -13.95 8.43
N ALA A 108 2.42 -13.09 8.07
CA ALA A 108 1.70 -12.24 9.00
C ALA A 108 0.21 -12.24 8.71
N VAL A 109 -0.60 -12.39 9.76
CA VAL A 109 -2.03 -12.14 9.73
C VAL A 109 -2.27 -10.70 10.10
N MET A 110 -2.99 -9.98 9.25
CA MET A 110 -3.28 -8.56 9.39
C MET A 110 -4.80 -8.33 9.28
N GLU A 111 -5.25 -7.18 9.79
CA GLU A 111 -6.61 -6.74 9.49
C GLU A 111 -6.82 -6.65 7.97
N ASN A 112 -8.05 -6.92 7.53
CA ASN A 112 -8.38 -6.90 6.11
C ASN A 112 -8.88 -5.50 5.72
N ALA A 113 -8.19 -4.86 4.79
CA ALA A 113 -8.65 -3.62 4.18
C ALA A 113 -9.69 -3.96 3.10
N LEU A 114 -10.89 -3.39 3.23
CA LEU A 114 -12.06 -3.84 2.49
C LEU A 114 -12.13 -3.28 1.07
N TYR A 115 -11.56 -2.09 0.85
CA TYR A 115 -11.74 -1.33 -0.40
C TYR A 115 -10.48 -1.24 -1.25
N SER A 116 -9.50 -2.15 -1.05
CA SER A 116 -8.22 -2.16 -1.76
C SER A 116 -7.29 -1.01 -1.34
N ASP A 117 -6.32 -0.66 -2.18
CA ASP A 117 -5.41 0.44 -1.97
C ASP A 117 -5.91 1.74 -2.63
N LEU A 118 -5.33 2.87 -2.21
CA LEU A 118 -5.69 4.19 -2.69
C LEU A 118 -5.44 4.36 -4.20
N LYS A 119 -4.40 3.72 -4.76
CA LYS A 119 -4.13 3.78 -6.21
C LYS A 119 -5.27 3.16 -7.01
N TYR A 120 -5.70 1.97 -6.58
CA TYR A 120 -6.78 1.25 -7.22
C TYR A 120 -8.11 2.03 -7.10
N PHE A 121 -8.35 2.61 -5.93
CA PHE A 121 -9.49 3.48 -5.69
C PHE A 121 -9.50 4.67 -6.65
N ILE A 122 -8.39 5.42 -6.77
CA ILE A 122 -8.25 6.56 -7.68
C ILE A 122 -8.46 6.11 -9.14
N TYR A 123 -7.92 4.96 -9.53
CA TYR A 123 -8.10 4.38 -10.86
C TYR A 123 -9.57 4.22 -11.24
N TYR A 124 -10.39 3.65 -10.34
CA TYR A 124 -11.82 3.45 -10.61
C TYR A 124 -12.58 4.75 -10.80
N PHE A 125 -12.25 5.78 -10.05
CA PHE A 125 -12.88 7.09 -10.21
C PHE A 125 -12.58 7.71 -11.56
N TYR A 126 -11.33 7.70 -11.99
CA TYR A 126 -10.94 8.31 -13.26
C TYR A 126 -11.41 7.50 -14.50
N LYS A 127 -11.54 6.20 -14.40
CA LYS A 127 -11.99 5.35 -15.53
C LYS A 127 -13.50 5.24 -15.63
N GLY A 128 -14.27 5.76 -14.69
CA GLY A 128 -15.74 5.68 -14.71
C GLY A 128 -16.29 4.25 -14.59
N ASN A 129 -15.43 3.25 -14.34
CA ASN A 129 -15.77 1.84 -14.29
C ASN A 129 -16.23 1.42 -12.89
N LEU A 130 -17.21 2.15 -12.35
CA LEU A 130 -17.88 1.82 -11.09
C LEU A 130 -18.67 0.48 -11.15
N LEU A 131 -18.69 -0.19 -12.30
CA LEU A 131 -19.48 -1.43 -12.49
C LEU A 131 -19.02 -2.58 -11.58
N HIS A 132 -17.73 -2.69 -11.26
CA HIS A 132 -17.24 -3.67 -10.29
C HIS A 132 -17.51 -3.26 -8.83
N LEU A 133 -17.76 -1.97 -8.60
CA LEU A 133 -18.16 -1.40 -7.31
C LEU A 133 -19.70 -1.32 -7.19
N ASN A 134 -20.48 -1.94 -8.09
CA ASN A 134 -21.95 -1.90 -8.03
C ASN A 134 -22.51 -2.39 -6.69
N ASN A 135 -21.81 -3.32 -6.04
CA ASN A 135 -22.14 -3.74 -4.67
C ASN A 135 -21.82 -2.68 -3.62
N TYR A 136 -21.00 -1.69 -3.96
CA TYR A 136 -20.57 -0.58 -3.10
C TYR A 136 -21.21 0.76 -3.49
N LYS A 137 -21.98 0.83 -4.60
CA LYS A 137 -22.63 2.08 -5.06
C LYS A 137 -23.45 2.76 -3.97
N LYS A 138 -24.04 1.99 -3.08
CA LYS A 138 -24.82 2.51 -1.94
C LYS A 138 -23.93 3.29 -0.98
N TYR A 139 -22.67 2.89 -0.82
CA TYR A 139 -21.68 3.52 0.04
C TYR A 139 -20.97 4.68 -0.66
N PHE A 140 -20.82 4.60 -1.99
CA PHE A 140 -20.23 5.65 -2.83
C PHE A 140 -21.23 6.74 -3.24
N LYS A 141 -22.45 6.73 -2.72
CA LYS A 141 -23.45 7.77 -3.02
C LYS A 141 -22.91 9.19 -2.73
N TYR A 142 -21.99 9.30 -1.81
CA TYR A 142 -21.35 10.55 -1.39
C TYR A 142 -20.00 10.80 -2.08
N ILE A 143 -19.38 9.78 -2.71
CA ILE A 143 -18.09 9.87 -3.42
C ILE A 143 -18.35 9.62 -4.92
N SER A 144 -19.17 10.47 -5.52
CA SER A 144 -19.50 10.32 -6.95
C SER A 144 -18.34 10.72 -7.89
N ASN A 145 -17.40 11.53 -7.42
CA ASN A 145 -16.20 11.97 -8.14
C ASN A 145 -15.06 12.20 -7.15
N LEU A 146 -13.81 12.07 -7.61
CA LEU A 146 -12.64 12.50 -6.85
C LEU A 146 -12.61 14.04 -6.84
N ASN A 147 -13.48 14.65 -6.07
CA ASN A 147 -13.61 16.09 -5.92
C ASN A 147 -12.63 16.62 -4.87
N MET A 148 -12.53 17.94 -4.75
CA MET A 148 -11.64 18.59 -3.78
C MET A 148 -11.90 18.15 -2.34
N THR A 149 -13.15 17.91 -1.96
CA THR A 149 -13.54 17.41 -0.64
C THR A 149 -12.96 16.04 -0.36
N THR A 150 -13.02 15.11 -1.34
CA THR A 150 -12.45 13.78 -1.20
C THR A 150 -10.92 13.81 -1.13
N ILE A 151 -10.27 14.66 -1.94
CA ILE A 151 -8.81 14.84 -1.89
C ILE A 151 -8.41 15.40 -0.52
N ARG A 152 -9.12 16.40 0.00
CA ARG A 152 -8.89 16.99 1.32
C ARG A 152 -9.06 15.97 2.45
N PHE A 153 -10.12 15.17 2.40
CA PHE A 153 -10.36 14.11 3.37
C PHE A 153 -9.23 13.08 3.44
N PHE A 154 -8.74 12.64 2.28
CA PHE A 154 -7.60 11.71 2.26
C PHE A 154 -6.28 12.42 2.61
N ALA A 155 -6.08 13.67 2.20
CA ALA A 155 -4.92 14.45 2.58
C ALA A 155 -4.79 14.58 4.10
N TYR A 156 -5.88 14.92 4.78
CA TYR A 156 -5.94 14.97 6.25
C TYR A 156 -5.50 13.63 6.87
N GLN A 157 -6.04 12.51 6.41
CA GLN A 157 -5.69 11.18 6.97
C GLN A 157 -4.25 10.77 6.70
N ILE A 158 -3.69 11.15 5.54
CA ILE A 158 -2.29 10.91 5.21
C ILE A 158 -1.38 11.73 6.14
N ILE A 159 -1.73 12.98 6.43
CA ILE A 159 -1.00 13.81 7.39
C ILE A 159 -1.06 13.21 8.81
N GLN A 160 -2.20 12.67 9.23
CA GLN A 160 -2.28 11.93 10.50
C GLN A 160 -1.37 10.70 10.53
N SER A 161 -1.15 10.06 9.37
CA SER A 161 -0.18 8.96 9.26
C SER A 161 1.26 9.44 9.37
N LEU A 162 1.58 10.62 8.81
CA LEU A 162 2.90 11.27 8.95
C LEU A 162 3.18 11.64 10.41
N ASP A 163 2.20 12.26 11.08
CA ASP A 163 2.28 12.59 12.52
C ASP A 163 2.51 11.33 13.37
N PHE A 164 1.76 10.26 13.09
CA PHE A 164 1.96 8.98 13.76
C PHE A 164 3.39 8.44 13.58
N LEU A 165 3.96 8.50 12.37
CA LEU A 165 5.31 8.03 12.09
C LEU A 165 6.36 8.90 12.80
N GLU A 166 6.24 10.22 12.72
CA GLU A 166 7.17 11.17 13.36
C GLU A 166 7.20 10.99 14.88
N ASN A 167 6.02 10.88 15.51
CA ASN A 167 5.88 10.64 16.95
C ASN A 167 6.49 9.30 17.41
N HIS A 168 6.67 8.34 16.51
CA HIS A 168 7.34 7.08 16.76
C HIS A 168 8.82 7.07 16.32
N ASN A 169 9.35 8.22 15.89
CA ASN A 169 10.70 8.36 15.33
C ASN A 169 10.95 7.43 14.16
N LEU A 170 10.02 7.40 13.22
CA LEU A 170 10.03 6.53 12.05
C LEU A 170 9.92 7.35 10.76
N CYS A 171 10.50 6.82 9.68
CA CYS A 171 10.29 7.26 8.31
C CYS A 171 9.95 6.03 7.48
N HIS A 172 8.88 6.09 6.71
CA HIS A 172 8.40 4.96 5.92
C HIS A 172 9.29 4.67 4.70
N CYS A 173 9.78 5.71 4.04
CA CYS A 173 10.64 5.67 2.86
C CYS A 173 10.03 5.04 1.59
N ASP A 174 8.74 4.71 1.59
CA ASP A 174 8.00 4.21 0.42
C ASP A 174 6.55 4.74 0.39
N PHE A 175 6.41 6.06 0.62
CA PHE A 175 5.13 6.76 0.75
C PHE A 175 4.50 6.93 -0.65
N LYS A 176 3.52 6.08 -0.97
CA LYS A 176 2.86 6.02 -2.29
C LYS A 176 1.42 5.51 -2.17
N PRO A 177 0.55 5.77 -3.17
CA PRO A 177 -0.87 5.39 -3.09
C PRO A 177 -1.11 3.89 -2.88
N GLU A 178 -0.22 3.01 -3.39
CA GLU A 178 -0.32 1.56 -3.23
C GLU A 178 -0.14 1.11 -1.77
N ASN A 179 0.54 1.89 -0.95
CA ASN A 179 0.81 1.58 0.45
C ASN A 179 -0.23 2.14 1.41
N PHE A 180 -1.25 2.84 0.90
CA PHE A 180 -2.41 3.28 1.67
C PHE A 180 -3.60 2.40 1.38
N LEU A 181 -3.96 1.54 2.32
CA LEU A 181 -5.10 0.64 2.24
C LEU A 181 -6.35 1.34 2.79
N ILE A 182 -7.48 1.15 2.12
CA ILE A 182 -8.75 1.74 2.53
C ILE A 182 -9.54 0.72 3.33
N SER A 183 -9.76 1.03 4.60
CA SER A 183 -10.52 0.23 5.55
C SER A 183 -11.97 0.73 5.64
N LEU A 184 -12.77 0.09 6.52
CA LEU A 184 -14.14 0.48 6.81
C LEU A 184 -14.20 1.98 7.18
N GLY A 185 -15.28 2.67 6.81
CA GLY A 185 -15.42 4.12 7.02
C GLY A 185 -14.46 4.97 6.20
N PHE A 186 -13.91 4.44 5.09
CA PHE A 186 -12.89 5.10 4.25
C PHE A 186 -11.65 5.56 5.01
N ILE A 187 -11.31 4.85 6.09
CA ILE A 187 -10.09 5.11 6.84
C ILE A 187 -8.88 4.62 6.04
N LEU A 188 -7.98 5.54 5.72
CA LEU A 188 -6.69 5.21 5.12
C LEU A 188 -5.75 4.64 6.19
N LYS A 189 -5.14 3.51 5.87
CA LYS A 189 -4.17 2.86 6.75
C LYS A 189 -2.88 2.60 5.99
N ILE A 190 -1.80 3.17 6.49
CA ILE A 190 -0.47 2.94 5.92
C ILE A 190 -0.04 1.49 6.16
N SER A 191 0.58 0.89 5.15
CA SER A 191 1.00 -0.51 5.11
C SER A 191 2.37 -0.66 4.46
N ASP A 192 2.94 -1.87 4.50
CA ASP A 192 4.23 -2.24 3.89
C ASP A 192 5.45 -1.50 4.46
N PHE A 193 5.85 -1.90 5.65
CA PHE A 193 6.99 -1.34 6.39
C PHE A 193 8.37 -1.89 5.98
N SER A 194 8.47 -2.48 4.77
CA SER A 194 9.71 -3.13 4.28
C SER A 194 10.91 -2.18 4.16
N LEU A 195 10.66 -0.90 3.86
CA LEU A 195 11.68 0.14 3.73
C LEU A 195 11.79 1.08 4.93
N LEU A 196 11.00 0.85 5.97
CA LEU A 196 10.93 1.68 7.17
C LEU A 196 12.31 1.88 7.83
N LYS A 197 12.59 3.12 8.19
CA LYS A 197 13.78 3.54 8.92
C LYS A 197 13.42 4.03 10.32
N VAL A 198 14.26 3.66 11.29
CA VAL A 198 14.24 4.27 12.60
C VAL A 198 15.09 5.53 12.56
N VAL A 199 14.56 6.61 13.08
CA VAL A 199 15.19 7.92 13.13
C VAL A 199 15.75 8.12 14.53
N GLU A 200 17.05 7.94 14.67
CA GLU A 200 17.72 8.20 15.94
C GLU A 200 18.19 9.66 15.99
N LYS A 201 17.84 10.36 17.08
CA LYS A 201 18.20 11.78 17.25
C LYS A 201 19.71 12.00 17.07
N ASN A 202 20.06 13.04 16.32
CA ASN A 202 21.44 13.43 16.01
C ASN A 202 22.24 12.40 15.18
N LYS A 203 21.59 11.38 14.63
CA LYS A 203 22.23 10.45 13.69
C LYS A 203 21.76 10.71 12.27
N LYS A 204 22.63 10.39 11.31
CA LYS A 204 22.24 10.41 9.90
C LYS A 204 21.40 9.19 9.55
N VAL A 205 20.39 9.40 8.72
CA VAL A 205 19.55 8.33 8.17
C VAL A 205 20.05 8.00 6.76
N LYS A 206 20.43 6.75 6.55
CA LYS A 206 20.88 6.28 5.24
C LYS A 206 19.70 5.83 4.38
N LEU A 207 19.51 6.47 3.24
CA LEU A 207 18.52 6.11 2.24
C LEU A 207 19.07 4.98 1.37
N THR A 208 18.38 3.83 1.32
CA THR A 208 18.91 2.65 0.63
C THR A 208 18.16 2.31 -0.63
N SER A 209 16.85 2.27 -0.56
CA SER A 209 15.97 1.85 -1.65
C SER A 209 14.64 2.57 -1.52
N SER A 210 13.96 2.72 -2.64
CA SER A 210 12.59 3.20 -2.76
C SER A 210 12.06 2.88 -4.14
N THR A 211 10.76 3.01 -4.35
CA THR A 211 10.12 2.90 -5.66
C THR A 211 10.62 4.06 -6.56
N TRP A 212 10.96 3.78 -7.81
CA TRP A 212 11.66 4.74 -8.69
C TRP A 212 10.93 6.09 -8.85
N ASN A 213 9.61 6.07 -8.95
CA ASN A 213 8.79 7.26 -9.22
C ASN A 213 8.45 8.08 -7.97
N ILE A 214 8.88 7.64 -6.80
CA ILE A 214 8.73 8.39 -5.55
C ILE A 214 10.06 8.71 -4.87
N LYS A 215 11.19 8.41 -5.55
CA LYS A 215 12.51 8.79 -5.05
C LYS A 215 12.67 10.30 -5.08
N ALA A 216 12.82 10.87 -3.91
CA ALA A 216 13.16 12.28 -3.75
C ALA A 216 14.62 12.56 -4.16
N PRO A 217 14.99 13.82 -4.44
CA PRO A 217 16.35 14.18 -4.86
C PRO A 217 17.46 13.64 -3.97
N GLU A 218 17.26 13.61 -2.68
CA GLU A 218 18.26 13.15 -1.71
C GLU A 218 18.67 11.67 -1.88
N TYR A 219 17.89 10.85 -2.59
CA TYR A 219 18.30 9.50 -2.97
C TYR A 219 19.41 9.46 -4.03
N TYR A 220 19.68 10.59 -4.67
CA TYR A 220 20.69 10.74 -5.72
C TYR A 220 21.93 11.51 -5.25
N THR A 221 22.00 11.94 -3.98
CA THR A 221 23.22 12.49 -3.41
C THR A 221 24.31 11.41 -3.29
N SER A 222 25.57 11.80 -3.29
CA SER A 222 26.72 10.87 -3.21
C SER A 222 26.68 10.00 -1.94
N THR A 223 26.32 10.56 -0.81
CA THR A 223 26.24 9.85 0.49
C THR A 223 24.94 9.11 0.67
N LYS A 224 23.85 9.58 0.07
CA LYS A 224 22.47 9.12 0.32
C LYS A 224 22.13 9.14 1.81
N GLU A 225 22.65 10.12 2.51
CA GLU A 225 22.43 10.31 3.94
C GLU A 225 21.79 11.67 4.19
N ILE A 226 20.80 11.68 5.07
CA ILE A 226 20.09 12.88 5.49
C ILE A 226 20.17 13.02 7.02
N LYS A 227 19.95 14.20 7.52
CA LYS A 227 19.85 14.44 8.95
C LYS A 227 18.60 13.78 9.54
N SER A 228 18.64 13.42 10.81
CA SER A 228 17.49 12.84 11.51
C SER A 228 16.25 13.74 11.46
N GLU A 229 16.45 15.04 11.63
CA GLU A 229 15.40 16.05 11.60
C GLU A 229 14.68 16.20 10.25
N ASP A 230 15.34 15.79 9.16
CA ASP A 230 14.79 15.83 7.80
C ASP A 230 14.19 14.49 7.37
N ALA A 231 14.32 13.43 8.18
CA ALA A 231 13.96 12.08 7.74
C ALA A 231 12.50 11.95 7.30
N ILE A 232 11.56 12.52 8.05
CA ILE A 232 10.12 12.48 7.72
C ILE A 232 9.80 13.26 6.44
N LYS A 233 10.63 14.23 6.05
CA LYS A 233 10.45 15.04 4.83
C LYS A 233 10.62 14.24 3.54
N VAL A 234 11.22 13.04 3.62
CA VAL A 234 11.22 12.06 2.52
C VAL A 234 9.79 11.53 2.28
N ASP A 235 9.05 11.25 3.34
CA ASP A 235 7.66 10.80 3.24
C ASP A 235 6.72 11.96 2.88
N ILE A 236 7.02 13.18 3.34
CA ILE A 236 6.30 14.41 2.93
C ILE A 236 6.43 14.66 1.43
N TYR A 237 7.61 14.41 0.84
CA TYR A 237 7.75 14.43 -0.63
C TYR A 237 6.82 13.40 -1.29
N GLY A 238 6.79 12.17 -0.77
CA GLY A 238 5.85 11.14 -1.23
C GLY A 238 4.38 11.57 -1.09
N PHE A 239 4.02 12.28 -0.01
CA PHE A 239 2.69 12.85 0.18
C PHE A 239 2.34 13.86 -0.92
N GLY A 240 3.26 14.77 -1.27
CA GLY A 240 3.07 15.70 -2.40
C GLY A 240 2.81 14.98 -3.73
N LEU A 241 3.53 13.87 -3.98
CA LEU A 241 3.30 13.03 -5.16
C LEU A 241 1.93 12.33 -5.14
N ILE A 242 1.45 11.90 -3.96
CA ILE A 242 0.11 11.32 -3.79
C ILE A 242 -0.96 12.38 -4.11
N LEU A 243 -0.83 13.60 -3.59
CA LEU A 243 -1.75 14.70 -3.89
C LEU A 243 -1.79 15.01 -5.39
N TYR A 244 -0.62 15.10 -6.03
CA TYR A 244 -0.53 15.30 -7.48
C TYR A 244 -1.21 14.17 -8.25
N TYR A 245 -1.02 12.91 -7.82
CA TYR A 245 -1.65 11.74 -8.44
C TYR A 245 -3.18 11.73 -8.23
N MET A 246 -3.68 12.09 -7.06
CA MET A 246 -5.10 12.25 -6.80
C MET A 246 -5.73 13.33 -7.68
N LEU A 247 -5.01 14.44 -7.88
CA LEU A 247 -5.50 15.57 -8.68
C LEU A 247 -5.52 15.27 -10.18
N THR A 248 -4.49 14.60 -10.71
CA THR A 248 -4.24 14.49 -12.16
C THR A 248 -4.41 13.09 -12.72
N TYR A 249 -4.43 12.07 -11.87
CA TYR A 249 -4.32 10.65 -12.24
C TYR A 249 -3.03 10.36 -13.05
N LYS A 250 -2.01 11.16 -12.91
CA LYS A 250 -0.71 10.97 -13.57
C LYS A 250 0.40 10.95 -12.53
N HIS A 251 1.40 10.10 -12.75
CA HIS A 251 2.63 10.23 -11.99
C HIS A 251 3.33 11.52 -12.39
N LEU A 252 3.93 12.19 -11.43
CA LEU A 252 4.68 13.43 -11.69
C LEU A 252 5.88 13.18 -12.61
N LEU A 253 6.56 12.04 -12.43
CA LEU A 253 7.63 11.57 -13.30
C LEU A 253 7.06 10.61 -14.35
N ASN A 254 7.46 10.78 -15.60
CA ASN A 254 7.03 10.00 -16.75
C ASN A 254 8.01 8.82 -17.05
N PRO A 255 7.71 7.94 -18.03
CA PRO A 255 8.61 6.84 -18.39
C PRO A 255 10.00 7.25 -18.87
N GLU A 256 10.14 8.42 -19.54
CA GLU A 256 11.44 8.97 -19.98
C GLU A 256 12.28 9.42 -18.78
N ASP A 257 11.65 10.04 -17.78
CA ASP A 257 12.31 10.38 -16.51
C ASP A 257 12.83 9.11 -15.82
N LYS A 258 12.07 8.02 -15.88
CA LYS A 258 12.48 6.72 -15.33
C LYS A 258 13.74 6.21 -16.01
N GLU A 259 13.77 6.21 -17.34
CA GLU A 259 14.91 5.74 -18.11
C GLU A 259 16.16 6.49 -17.70
N LYS A 260 16.12 7.83 -17.69
CA LYS A 260 17.23 8.68 -17.30
C LYS A 260 17.69 8.46 -15.86
N LEU A 261 16.76 8.44 -14.90
CA LEU A 261 17.07 8.26 -13.48
C LEU A 261 17.52 6.84 -13.13
N SER A 262 17.19 5.84 -13.96
CA SER A 262 17.60 4.44 -13.76
C SER A 262 18.89 4.08 -14.53
N ASN A 263 19.33 4.91 -15.46
CA ASN A 263 20.55 4.68 -16.25
C ASN A 263 21.77 4.66 -15.33
N LYS A 264 22.57 3.58 -15.39
CA LYS A 264 23.77 3.40 -14.57
C LYS A 264 24.98 4.22 -15.06
N GLU A 265 24.96 4.66 -16.31
CA GLU A 265 26.01 5.46 -16.91
C GLU A 265 25.94 6.94 -16.51
N ILE A 266 24.75 7.41 -16.06
CA ILE A 266 24.55 8.77 -15.57
C ILE A 266 24.97 8.84 -14.09
N SER A 267 25.78 9.82 -13.74
CA SER A 267 26.26 10.03 -12.37
C SER A 267 25.11 10.36 -11.38
N SER A 268 25.37 10.20 -10.12
CA SER A 268 24.39 10.56 -9.07
C SER A 268 24.12 12.07 -9.06
N GLU A 269 25.14 12.88 -9.28
CA GLU A 269 25.07 14.34 -9.36
C GLU A 269 24.18 14.78 -10.52
N GLU A 270 24.41 14.24 -11.72
CA GLU A 270 23.58 14.55 -12.89
C GLU A 270 22.12 14.16 -12.71
N LYS A 271 21.86 13.02 -12.07
CA LYS A 271 20.48 12.61 -11.71
C LYS A 271 19.83 13.56 -10.71
N TYR A 272 20.61 13.99 -9.73
CA TYR A 272 20.16 14.95 -8.73
C TYR A 272 19.78 16.28 -9.38
N GLU A 273 20.65 16.83 -10.21
CA GLU A 273 20.42 18.10 -10.95
C GLU A 273 19.20 17.97 -11.89
N TYR A 274 19.13 16.86 -12.63
CA TYR A 274 18.01 16.60 -13.52
C TYR A 274 16.68 16.58 -12.78
N LEU A 275 16.61 15.85 -11.67
CA LEU A 275 15.37 15.73 -10.89
C LEU A 275 14.99 17.08 -10.26
N ASN A 276 15.95 17.82 -9.73
CA ASN A 276 15.71 19.16 -9.18
C ASN A 276 15.10 20.10 -10.23
N LYS A 277 15.69 20.17 -11.42
CA LYS A 277 15.14 20.96 -12.52
C LYS A 277 13.72 20.52 -12.88
N LYS A 278 13.51 19.21 -13.00
CA LYS A 278 12.20 18.65 -13.32
C LYS A 278 11.13 19.01 -12.30
N LEU A 279 11.48 19.02 -11.01
CA LEU A 279 10.54 19.39 -9.93
C LEU A 279 10.21 20.90 -9.97
N LEU A 280 11.17 21.74 -10.28
CA LEU A 280 10.93 23.18 -10.47
C LEU A 280 10.01 23.44 -11.67
N ASP A 281 10.27 22.80 -12.82
CA ASP A 281 9.44 22.91 -14.02
C ASP A 281 8.00 22.44 -13.72
N LYS A 282 7.85 21.35 -12.96
CA LYS A 282 6.54 20.85 -12.51
C LYS A 282 5.83 21.77 -11.54
N SER A 283 6.57 22.43 -10.67
CA SER A 283 6.00 23.43 -9.75
C SER A 283 5.40 24.61 -10.53
N GLU A 284 6.06 25.09 -11.58
CA GLU A 284 5.50 26.13 -12.45
C GLU A 284 4.27 25.62 -13.24
N GLU A 285 4.29 24.36 -13.73
CA GLU A 285 3.13 23.75 -14.38
C GLU A 285 1.92 23.71 -13.42
N ILE A 286 2.13 23.29 -12.16
CA ILE A 286 1.06 23.18 -11.15
C ILE A 286 0.47 24.56 -10.82
N LYS A 287 1.26 25.61 -10.72
CA LYS A 287 0.78 26.99 -10.49
C LYS A 287 -0.27 27.39 -11.52
N ASN A 288 -0.09 26.94 -12.76
CA ASN A 288 -0.94 27.28 -13.90
C ASN A 288 -2.14 26.35 -14.09
N PHE A 289 -2.39 25.40 -13.18
CA PHE A 289 -3.58 24.55 -13.26
C PHE A 289 -4.84 25.40 -13.09
N GLU A 290 -5.74 25.30 -14.08
CA GLU A 290 -7.04 25.94 -14.02
C GLU A 290 -8.03 25.16 -13.16
N ASN A 291 -8.96 25.86 -12.51
CA ASN A 291 -10.05 25.28 -11.70
C ASN A 291 -9.55 24.37 -10.56
N VAL A 292 -8.35 24.60 -10.07
CA VAL A 292 -7.78 23.91 -8.89
C VAL A 292 -7.56 24.94 -7.78
N ASP A 293 -7.97 24.56 -6.58
CA ASP A 293 -7.81 25.38 -5.37
C ASP A 293 -6.33 25.77 -5.17
N GLN A 294 -6.11 27.05 -4.84
CA GLN A 294 -4.75 27.59 -4.68
C GLN A 294 -4.03 26.96 -3.48
N GLY A 295 -4.76 26.65 -2.39
CA GLY A 295 -4.19 25.99 -1.22
C GLY A 295 -3.66 24.60 -1.56
N LEU A 296 -4.39 23.82 -2.36
CA LEU A 296 -3.92 22.53 -2.84
C LEU A 296 -2.68 22.63 -3.73
N LYS A 297 -2.65 23.62 -4.68
CA LYS A 297 -1.48 23.84 -5.52
C LYS A 297 -0.25 24.17 -4.67
N ASN A 298 -0.39 25.08 -3.73
CA ASN A 298 0.71 25.48 -2.84
C ASN A 298 1.21 24.29 -2.04
N LEU A 299 0.30 23.52 -1.42
CA LEU A 299 0.64 22.34 -0.62
C LEU A 299 1.42 21.30 -1.44
N ILE A 300 1.01 21.01 -2.68
CA ILE A 300 1.75 20.08 -3.56
C ILE A 300 3.14 20.63 -3.81
N ILE A 301 3.28 21.90 -4.23
CA ILE A 301 4.55 22.55 -4.59
C ILE A 301 5.52 22.55 -3.39
N GLU A 302 5.03 22.87 -2.21
CA GLU A 302 5.84 22.86 -0.99
C GLU A 302 6.34 21.45 -0.64
N CYS A 303 5.46 20.45 -0.71
CA CYS A 303 5.82 19.06 -0.40
C CYS A 303 6.85 18.49 -1.40
N ILE A 304 6.74 18.80 -2.70
CA ILE A 304 7.68 18.30 -3.71
C ILE A 304 8.93 19.18 -3.88
N ASN A 305 9.16 20.16 -3.01
CA ASN A 305 10.32 21.05 -3.14
C ASN A 305 11.61 20.22 -3.26
N PRO A 306 12.48 20.52 -4.26
CA PRO A 306 13.74 19.79 -4.42
C PRO A 306 14.66 19.91 -3.22
N GLU A 307 14.66 21.05 -2.52
CA GLU A 307 15.42 21.25 -1.29
C GLU A 307 14.65 20.70 -0.09
N ILE A 308 15.14 19.64 0.52
CA ILE A 308 14.49 18.95 1.64
C ILE A 308 14.19 19.89 2.82
N SER A 309 15.07 20.89 3.08
CA SER A 309 14.88 21.87 4.17
C SER A 309 13.68 22.78 3.95
N LYS A 310 13.30 23.03 2.71
CA LYS A 310 12.18 23.91 2.31
C LYS A 310 10.82 23.18 2.30
N ARG A 311 10.82 21.85 2.42
CA ARG A 311 9.56 21.12 2.59
C ARG A 311 8.99 21.42 3.97
N PRO A 312 7.65 21.48 4.10
CA PRO A 312 7.00 21.68 5.40
C PRO A 312 7.44 20.58 6.38
N ASN A 313 7.31 20.86 7.67
CA ASN A 313 7.34 19.83 8.71
C ASN A 313 5.91 19.29 8.95
N VAL A 314 5.77 18.29 9.80
CA VAL A 314 4.46 17.68 10.07
C VAL A 314 3.52 18.64 10.79
N GLU A 315 4.04 19.47 11.70
CA GLU A 315 3.27 20.50 12.40
C GLU A 315 2.65 21.51 11.40
N ASN A 316 3.44 22.01 10.43
CA ASN A 316 2.91 22.89 9.38
C ASN A 316 1.81 22.22 8.53
N LEU A 317 1.91 20.90 8.30
CA LEU A 317 0.88 20.16 7.58
C LEU A 317 -0.39 19.99 8.41
N LEU A 318 -0.27 19.73 9.71
CA LEU A 318 -1.41 19.62 10.63
C LEU A 318 -2.17 20.96 10.77
N GLU A 319 -1.47 22.08 10.67
CA GLU A 319 -2.03 23.44 10.74
C GLU A 319 -2.42 24.01 9.37
N ASN A 320 -2.27 23.26 8.28
CA ASN A 320 -2.51 23.75 6.94
C ASN A 320 -4.00 24.13 6.72
N ASP A 321 -4.25 25.39 6.39
CA ASP A 321 -5.60 25.95 6.25
C ASP A 321 -6.43 25.18 5.20
N TRP A 322 -5.85 24.85 4.04
CA TRP A 322 -6.57 24.13 3.00
C TRP A 322 -6.97 22.72 3.47
N VAL A 323 -6.14 22.04 4.22
CA VAL A 323 -6.43 20.67 4.73
C VAL A 323 -7.53 20.73 5.79
N ASN A 324 -7.50 21.74 6.66
CA ASN A 324 -8.42 21.86 7.78
C ASN A 324 -9.76 22.54 7.44
N GLU A 325 -9.88 23.11 6.24
CA GLU A 325 -11.11 23.77 5.81
C GLU A 325 -12.31 22.80 5.81
N ASN A 326 -13.27 23.03 6.68
CA ASN A 326 -14.47 22.22 6.90
C ASN A 326 -14.18 20.72 7.22
N ILE A 327 -13.00 20.40 7.78
CA ILE A 327 -12.60 19.00 8.01
C ILE A 327 -13.51 18.27 9.00
N ASP A 328 -14.05 18.96 9.99
CA ASP A 328 -14.96 18.39 10.97
C ASP A 328 -16.30 17.98 10.33
N GLU A 329 -16.84 18.83 9.44
CA GLU A 329 -18.04 18.51 8.67
C GLU A 329 -17.79 17.35 7.71
N ILE A 330 -16.63 17.35 7.04
CA ILE A 330 -16.21 16.28 6.14
C ILE A 330 -16.07 14.98 6.93
N ASN A 331 -15.39 14.98 8.06
CA ASN A 331 -15.24 13.80 8.91
C ASN A 331 -16.60 13.28 9.39
N GLN A 332 -17.55 14.16 9.75
CA GLN A 332 -18.90 13.75 10.12
C GLN A 332 -19.62 13.04 8.96
N VAL A 333 -19.47 13.50 7.72
CA VAL A 333 -20.06 12.86 6.54
C VAL A 333 -19.50 11.46 6.32
N TYR A 334 -18.20 11.25 6.58
CA TYR A 334 -17.52 9.96 6.40
C TYR A 334 -17.52 9.09 7.67
N ASP A 335 -17.62 9.70 8.87
CA ASP A 335 -17.75 9.00 10.15
C ASP A 335 -19.21 8.58 10.45
N ILE A 336 -20.15 9.13 9.70
CA ILE A 336 -21.56 8.76 9.81
C ILE A 336 -21.71 7.32 9.42
N ASN A 337 -21.79 6.46 10.44
CA ASN A 337 -22.32 5.12 10.41
C ASN A 337 -21.31 3.98 10.49
N ASP A 338 -20.32 4.08 11.36
CA ASP A 338 -19.60 2.89 11.78
C ASP A 338 -20.56 1.75 12.16
N HIS A 339 -21.69 2.05 12.82
CA HIS A 339 -22.68 1.03 13.20
C HIS A 339 -23.60 0.58 12.06
N GLU A 340 -24.06 1.46 11.18
CA GLU A 340 -24.87 1.05 10.02
C GLU A 340 -24.03 0.44 8.91
N GLU A 341 -22.84 0.96 8.66
CA GLU A 341 -21.89 0.35 7.71
C GLU A 341 -21.41 -1.01 8.16
N ILE A 342 -21.10 -1.19 9.45
CA ILE A 342 -20.77 -2.50 10.03
C ILE A 342 -21.95 -3.48 9.87
N LYS A 343 -23.18 -3.05 10.13
CA LYS A 343 -24.38 -3.87 9.90
C LYS A 343 -24.56 -4.26 8.44
N LEU A 344 -24.48 -3.28 7.56
CA LEU A 344 -24.62 -3.47 6.11
C LEU A 344 -23.48 -4.32 5.53
N PHE A 345 -22.28 -4.17 6.08
CA PHE A 345 -21.12 -4.99 5.72
C PHE A 345 -21.29 -6.45 6.18
N ILE A 346 -21.75 -6.68 7.39
CA ILE A 346 -22.08 -8.02 7.89
C ILE A 346 -23.18 -8.66 7.02
N GLU A 347 -24.20 -7.91 6.64
CA GLU A 347 -25.25 -8.38 5.72
C GLU A 347 -24.71 -8.65 4.31
N PHE A 348 -23.79 -7.82 3.80
CA PHE A 348 -23.12 -8.03 2.53
C PHE A 348 -22.25 -9.30 2.53
N GLN A 349 -21.47 -9.52 3.59
CA GLN A 349 -20.69 -10.76 3.74
C GLN A 349 -21.61 -11.98 3.77
N LYS A 350 -22.74 -11.91 4.46
CA LYS A 350 -23.75 -13.00 4.49
C LYS A 350 -24.35 -13.27 3.12
N THR A 351 -24.63 -12.22 2.31
CA THR A 351 -25.19 -12.37 0.95
C THR A 351 -24.16 -12.83 -0.07
N SER A 352 -22.92 -12.34 0.01
CA SER A 352 -21.80 -12.77 -0.85
C SER A 352 -21.44 -14.24 -0.61
N ASN A 353 -21.44 -14.68 0.65
CA ASN A 353 -21.24 -16.09 1.00
C ASN A 353 -22.39 -16.98 0.54
N LYS A 354 -23.65 -16.52 0.58
CA LYS A 354 -24.81 -17.25 0.01
C LYS A 354 -24.70 -17.39 -1.51
N ASN A 355 -24.21 -16.36 -2.21
CA ASN A 355 -24.02 -16.40 -3.67
C ASN A 355 -22.83 -17.28 -4.07
N ASN A 356 -21.72 -17.22 -3.34
CA ASN A 356 -20.57 -18.11 -3.54
C ASN A 356 -20.92 -19.58 -3.25
N ASN A 357 -21.74 -19.85 -2.26
CA ASN A 357 -22.25 -21.20 -2.00
C ASN A 357 -23.24 -21.68 -3.07
N LYS A 358 -24.06 -20.79 -3.65
CA LYS A 358 -24.91 -21.13 -4.81
C LYS A 358 -24.08 -21.45 -6.06
N VAL A 359 -22.98 -20.69 -6.30
CA VAL A 359 -22.06 -20.94 -7.42
C VAL A 359 -21.27 -22.23 -7.20
N LYS A 360 -20.77 -22.49 -5.97
CA LYS A 360 -20.10 -23.76 -5.62
C LYS A 360 -21.04 -24.95 -5.76
N ASN A 361 -22.30 -24.82 -5.33
CA ASN A 361 -23.30 -25.89 -5.46
C ASN A 361 -23.71 -26.11 -6.93
N ARG A 362 -23.76 -25.07 -7.76
CA ARG A 362 -23.96 -25.21 -9.22
C ARG A 362 -22.77 -25.90 -9.89
N LYS A 363 -21.52 -25.58 -9.51
CA LYS A 363 -20.31 -26.27 -10.01
C LYS A 363 -20.26 -27.72 -9.53
N ARG A 364 -20.62 -28.01 -8.27
CA ARG A 364 -20.71 -29.39 -7.76
C ARG A 364 -21.79 -30.19 -8.49
N LYS A 365 -22.98 -29.62 -8.73
CA LYS A 365 -24.03 -30.29 -9.51
C LYS A 365 -23.62 -30.53 -10.96
N LYS A 366 -22.92 -29.58 -11.62
CA LYS A 366 -22.34 -29.80 -12.96
C LYS A 366 -21.30 -30.92 -12.97
N ASN A 367 -20.38 -30.95 -12.01
CA ASN A 367 -19.37 -32.00 -11.92
C ASN A 367 -19.95 -33.39 -11.61
N LEU A 368 -21.02 -33.47 -10.81
CA LEU A 368 -21.74 -34.72 -10.59
C LEU A 368 -22.48 -35.17 -11.86
N PHE A 369 -23.06 -34.24 -12.63
CA PHE A 369 -23.72 -34.53 -13.89
C PHE A 369 -22.73 -35.05 -14.94
N PHE A 370 -21.54 -34.43 -15.04
CA PHE A 370 -20.46 -34.92 -15.92
C PHE A 370 -19.93 -36.29 -15.50
N LYS A 371 -19.76 -36.53 -14.20
CA LYS A 371 -19.33 -37.86 -13.70
C LYS A 371 -20.37 -38.95 -13.92
N LYS A 372 -21.67 -38.65 -13.87
CA LYS A 372 -22.72 -39.60 -14.19
C LYS A 372 -22.74 -39.93 -15.68
N LYS A 373 -22.64 -38.91 -16.53
CA LYS A 373 -22.62 -39.07 -18.00
C LYS A 373 -21.37 -39.83 -18.50
N TYR A 374 -20.21 -39.69 -17.78
CA TYR A 374 -18.98 -40.45 -18.09
C TYR A 374 -19.07 -41.93 -17.70
N LYS A 375 -19.87 -42.26 -16.66
CA LYS A 375 -20.11 -43.67 -16.30
C LYS A 375 -21.13 -44.34 -17.23
N GLU A 376 -22.07 -43.58 -17.81
CA GLU A 376 -23.05 -44.11 -18.78
C GLU A 376 -22.45 -44.35 -20.19
N ILE A 377 -21.26 -43.85 -20.46
CA ILE A 377 -20.53 -44.03 -21.74
C ILE A 377 -19.50 -45.21 -21.62
N GLN A 378 -19.21 -45.70 -20.39
CA GLN A 378 -18.28 -46.82 -20.16
C GLN A 378 -18.97 -48.14 -19.85
N ASN A 379 -20.29 -48.18 -19.80
CA ASN A 379 -21.15 -49.38 -19.80
C ASN A 379 -21.89 -49.48 -21.14
#